data_649910ffcbfd462f61c0221bcfa5deab
#
_entry.id   649910ffcbfd462f61c0221bcfa5deab
#
_cell.length_a   1.000
_cell.length_b   1.000
_cell.length_c   1.000
_cell.angle_alpha   90.00
_cell.angle_beta   90.00
_cell.angle_gamma   90.00
#
_symmetry.space_group_name_H-M   'P 1'
#
loop_
_entity.id
_entity.type
_entity.pdbx_description
1 polymer ?
#
loop_
_entity_poly.entity_id
_entity_poly.type
_entity_poly.pdbx_seq_one_letter_code
_entity_poly.pdbx_strand_id
1 'polypeptide(L)'
;MLRDLAPLVGRHLSLGVVPDWHGEWPLGAHPDYCQLVQEASDELLLHGYFHRRRRGWAPTTLLTEGSDEMNGLDAEETRCLVERGQRVFTEVFGEPARGFLAPAWQAGHVPALGGNTLALEYVLGFFAIERGAGRKIPLATWTWDCGRWGWLGHVGHGIGWLSQSLDRGVPALAIHPRDLERGFWPKILRLTRELLEAGFEPSTPACLLEEHDVEVAV
;
A
#
# COMPACT_ATOMS: atom_id res chain seq x y z
N MET A 1 6.40 2.47 -15.84
CA MET A 1 6.75 2.18 -14.44
C MET A 1 7.05 0.69 -14.23
N LEU A 2 6.07 -0.21 -14.31
CA LEU A 2 6.32 -1.65 -14.08
C LEU A 2 7.42 -2.21 -14.99
N ARG A 3 7.46 -1.84 -16.28
CA ARG A 3 8.53 -2.25 -17.21
C ARG A 3 9.94 -1.81 -16.79
N ASP A 4 10.06 -0.70 -16.08
CA ASP A 4 11.38 -0.19 -15.64
C ASP A 4 11.78 -0.76 -14.28
N LEU A 5 10.79 -1.16 -13.44
CA LEU A 5 11.03 -1.81 -12.15
C LEU A 5 11.33 -3.30 -12.29
N ALA A 6 10.65 -4.01 -13.20
CA ALA A 6 10.80 -5.46 -13.36
C ALA A 6 12.27 -5.92 -13.52
N PRO A 7 13.15 -5.23 -14.28
CA PRO A 7 14.58 -5.61 -14.35
C PRO A 7 15.35 -5.43 -13.05
N LEU A 8 14.85 -4.61 -12.11
CA LEU A 8 15.50 -4.30 -10.84
C LEU A 8 15.02 -5.22 -9.71
N VAL A 9 13.70 -5.42 -9.63
CA VAL A 9 13.08 -6.08 -8.47
C VAL A 9 12.27 -7.34 -8.86
N GLY A 10 12.26 -7.71 -10.13
CA GLY A 10 11.47 -8.85 -10.59
C GLY A 10 9.97 -8.61 -10.37
N ARG A 11 9.31 -9.60 -9.82
CA ARG A 11 7.89 -9.55 -9.39
C ARG A 11 7.71 -9.22 -7.92
N HIS A 12 8.80 -9.01 -7.15
CA HIS A 12 8.76 -8.71 -5.72
C HIS A 12 8.18 -7.32 -5.46
N LEU A 13 6.96 -7.13 -5.92
CA LEU A 13 6.14 -5.92 -5.81
C LEU A 13 4.82 -6.28 -5.15
N SER A 14 4.33 -5.37 -4.30
CA SER A 14 2.95 -5.40 -3.82
C SER A 14 2.17 -4.28 -4.47
N LEU A 15 1.09 -4.61 -5.16
CA LEU A 15 0.27 -3.63 -5.86
C LEU A 15 -1.03 -3.38 -5.10
N GLY A 16 -1.27 -2.12 -4.72
CA GLY A 16 -2.54 -1.67 -4.16
C GLY A 16 -3.61 -1.63 -5.26
N VAL A 17 -4.64 -2.46 -5.14
CA VAL A 17 -5.73 -2.56 -6.11
C VAL A 17 -7.04 -2.08 -5.49
N VAL A 18 -7.73 -1.19 -6.21
CA VAL A 18 -9.00 -0.60 -5.80
C VAL A 18 -10.14 -1.35 -6.48
N PRO A 19 -11.11 -1.93 -5.72
CA PRO A 19 -12.22 -2.71 -6.28
C PRO A 19 -13.14 -1.94 -7.24
N ASP A 20 -13.37 -0.66 -6.98
CA ASP A 20 -14.24 0.18 -7.81
C ASP A 20 -13.77 1.65 -7.76
N TRP A 21 -12.79 1.98 -8.59
CA TRP A 21 -12.17 3.30 -8.58
C TRP A 21 -13.20 4.41 -8.76
N HIS A 22 -13.37 5.21 -7.71
CA HIS A 22 -14.30 6.34 -7.62
C HIS A 22 -15.79 5.97 -7.81
N GLY A 23 -16.16 4.67 -7.82
CA GLY A 23 -17.51 4.19 -8.11
C GLY A 23 -17.85 4.21 -9.61
N GLU A 24 -16.85 4.34 -10.47
CA GLU A 24 -17.01 4.49 -11.92
C GLU A 24 -16.27 3.40 -12.70
N TRP A 25 -15.31 2.71 -12.04
CA TRP A 25 -14.42 1.74 -12.68
C TRP A 25 -14.38 0.43 -11.89
N PRO A 26 -15.46 -0.38 -11.95
CA PRO A 26 -15.48 -1.66 -11.25
C PRO A 26 -14.43 -2.62 -11.81
N LEU A 27 -13.63 -3.21 -10.95
CA LEU A 27 -12.47 -4.04 -11.29
C LEU A 27 -12.82 -5.19 -12.24
N GLY A 28 -13.95 -5.87 -12.00
CA GLY A 28 -14.42 -6.97 -12.84
C GLY A 28 -14.76 -6.60 -14.29
N ALA A 29 -14.92 -5.32 -14.61
CA ALA A 29 -15.13 -4.84 -15.98
C ALA A 29 -13.80 -4.66 -16.77
N HIS A 30 -12.65 -4.85 -16.12
CA HIS A 30 -11.33 -4.57 -16.71
C HIS A 30 -10.38 -5.79 -16.63
N PRO A 31 -10.69 -6.90 -17.33
CA PRO A 31 -9.92 -8.15 -17.25
C PRO A 31 -8.45 -7.99 -17.66
N ASP A 32 -8.15 -7.15 -18.66
CA ASP A 32 -6.77 -6.90 -19.09
C ASP A 32 -5.93 -6.22 -18.00
N TYR A 33 -6.55 -5.29 -17.23
CA TYR A 33 -5.89 -4.69 -16.08
C TYR A 33 -5.67 -5.72 -14.97
N CYS A 34 -6.66 -6.56 -14.70
CA CYS A 34 -6.57 -7.62 -13.68
C CYS A 34 -5.43 -8.61 -14.01
N GLN A 35 -5.34 -9.04 -15.27
CA GLN A 35 -4.26 -9.87 -15.74
C GLN A 35 -2.90 -9.18 -15.59
N LEU A 36 -2.80 -7.91 -16.01
CA LEU A 36 -1.57 -7.13 -15.91
C LEU A 36 -1.02 -7.06 -14.47
N VAL A 37 -1.88 -6.77 -13.48
CA VAL A 37 -1.42 -6.64 -12.09
C VAL A 37 -1.03 -7.99 -11.48
N GLN A 38 -1.72 -9.09 -11.84
CA GLN A 38 -1.37 -10.45 -11.43
C GLN A 38 -0.03 -10.91 -12.03
N GLU A 39 0.25 -10.56 -13.28
CA GLU A 39 1.51 -10.93 -13.92
C GLU A 39 2.71 -10.10 -13.42
N ALA A 40 2.46 -8.85 -13.02
CA ALA A 40 3.50 -7.90 -12.67
C ALA A 40 3.96 -7.96 -11.21
N SER A 41 3.21 -8.62 -10.32
CA SER A 41 3.48 -8.60 -8.88
C SER A 41 3.32 -9.98 -8.24
N ASP A 42 3.98 -10.18 -7.11
CA ASP A 42 3.81 -11.37 -6.28
C ASP A 42 2.71 -11.17 -5.23
N GLU A 43 2.24 -9.94 -5.03
CA GLU A 43 1.21 -9.66 -4.04
C GLU A 43 0.26 -8.55 -4.50
N LEU A 44 -1.05 -8.78 -4.32
CA LEU A 44 -2.09 -7.78 -4.50
C LEU A 44 -2.69 -7.41 -3.15
N LEU A 45 -2.71 -6.10 -2.86
CA LEU A 45 -3.25 -5.53 -1.63
C LEU A 45 -4.60 -4.88 -1.89
N LEU A 46 -5.56 -5.11 -1.00
CA LEU A 46 -6.81 -4.35 -1.02
C LEU A 46 -6.53 -2.89 -0.66
N HIS A 47 -6.80 -1.95 -1.58
CA HIS A 47 -6.51 -0.53 -1.43
C HIS A 47 -7.77 0.32 -1.30
N GLY A 48 -8.45 0.21 -0.15
CA GLY A 48 -9.79 0.75 0.03
C GLY A 48 -10.82 0.02 -0.83
N TYR A 49 -11.94 0.68 -1.09
CA TYR A 49 -12.96 0.17 -2.02
C TYR A 49 -13.18 1.13 -3.19
N PHE A 50 -13.35 2.44 -2.90
CA PHE A 50 -13.56 3.48 -3.91
C PHE A 50 -12.36 4.41 -4.09
N HIS A 51 -11.39 4.38 -3.17
CA HIS A 51 -10.28 5.34 -3.08
C HIS A 51 -10.76 6.80 -3.04
N ARG A 52 -11.94 7.03 -2.45
CA ARG A 52 -12.58 8.33 -2.40
C ARG A 52 -13.29 8.53 -1.06
N ARG A 53 -13.05 9.68 -0.43
CA ARG A 53 -13.73 10.07 0.81
C ARG A 53 -15.25 10.07 0.61
N ARG A 54 -15.96 9.42 1.53
CA ARG A 54 -17.42 9.24 1.43
C ARG A 54 -18.20 10.29 2.21
N ARG A 55 -17.64 10.88 3.26
CA ARG A 55 -18.35 11.81 4.14
C ARG A 55 -17.55 13.07 4.44
N GLY A 56 -18.22 14.21 4.27
CA GLY A 56 -17.82 15.51 4.78
C GLY A 56 -16.43 15.98 4.28
N TRP A 57 -16.09 17.19 4.68
CA TRP A 57 -14.76 17.75 4.52
C TRP A 57 -13.97 17.57 5.82
N ALA A 58 -12.67 17.26 5.71
CA ALA A 58 -11.75 17.30 6.83
C ALA A 58 -10.49 18.06 6.43
N PRO A 59 -9.72 18.63 7.37
CA PRO A 59 -8.44 19.30 7.05
C PRO A 59 -7.48 18.37 6.28
N THR A 60 -7.51 17.07 6.53
CA THR A 60 -6.73 16.06 5.81
C THR A 60 -7.07 16.00 4.33
N THR A 61 -8.30 16.35 3.91
CA THR A 61 -8.72 16.35 2.50
C THR A 61 -7.85 17.29 1.64
N LEU A 62 -7.29 18.35 2.22
CA LEU A 62 -6.36 19.25 1.51
C LEU A 62 -5.04 18.56 1.15
N LEU A 63 -4.59 17.60 1.97
CA LEU A 63 -3.35 16.84 1.74
C LEU A 63 -3.60 15.56 0.94
N THR A 64 -4.78 14.95 1.09
CA THR A 64 -5.11 13.64 0.52
C THR A 64 -5.90 13.74 -0.78
N GLU A 65 -6.30 14.95 -1.19
CA GLU A 65 -7.20 15.20 -2.35
C GLU A 65 -8.51 14.38 -2.27
N GLY A 66 -8.92 14.01 -1.03
CA GLY A 66 -10.11 13.22 -0.79
C GLY A 66 -9.95 11.72 -1.02
N SER A 67 -8.71 11.21 -1.07
CA SER A 67 -8.45 9.77 -1.14
C SER A 67 -8.52 9.05 0.21
N ASP A 68 -8.67 9.77 1.31
CA ASP A 68 -8.75 9.26 2.68
C ASP A 68 -10.11 8.58 2.98
N GLU A 69 -10.42 7.52 2.24
CA GLU A 69 -11.72 6.84 2.22
C GLU A 69 -12.20 6.36 3.59
N MET A 70 -11.28 5.79 4.39
CA MET A 70 -11.62 5.22 5.70
C MET A 70 -11.82 6.28 6.79
N ASN A 71 -11.45 7.53 6.52
CA ASN A 71 -11.55 8.60 7.50
C ASN A 71 -13.02 9.05 7.68
N GLY A 72 -13.48 9.03 8.94
CA GLY A 72 -14.83 9.40 9.31
C GLY A 72 -15.89 8.31 9.12
N LEU A 73 -15.48 7.09 8.79
CA LEU A 73 -16.33 5.90 8.84
C LEU A 73 -16.30 5.32 10.26
N ASP A 74 -17.43 4.76 10.70
CA ASP A 74 -17.46 3.93 11.91
C ASP A 74 -16.93 2.50 11.63
N ALA A 75 -16.85 1.70 12.69
CA ALA A 75 -16.31 0.34 12.58
C ALA A 75 -17.16 -0.56 11.68
N GLU A 76 -18.48 -0.44 11.72
CA GLU A 76 -19.40 -1.25 10.91
C GLU A 76 -19.32 -0.85 9.42
N GLU A 77 -19.29 0.45 9.13
CA GLU A 77 -19.12 0.96 7.77
C GLU A 77 -17.78 0.52 7.18
N THR A 78 -16.70 0.61 7.99
CA THR A 78 -15.37 0.15 7.61
C THR A 78 -15.39 -1.35 7.30
N ARG A 79 -16.01 -2.17 8.19
CA ARG A 79 -16.15 -3.61 8.01
C ARG A 79 -16.88 -3.94 6.71
N CYS A 80 -18.03 -3.32 6.47
CA CYS A 80 -18.82 -3.55 5.26
C CYS A 80 -18.05 -3.24 3.97
N LEU A 81 -17.26 -2.16 3.96
CA LEU A 81 -16.45 -1.82 2.77
C LEU A 81 -15.32 -2.82 2.53
N VAL A 82 -14.60 -3.21 3.57
CA VAL A 82 -13.51 -4.18 3.45
C VAL A 82 -14.05 -5.55 3.01
N GLU A 83 -15.13 -6.06 3.63
CA GLU A 83 -15.77 -7.30 3.22
C GLU A 83 -16.25 -7.28 1.76
N ARG A 84 -16.78 -6.13 1.32
CA ARG A 84 -17.18 -5.95 -0.07
C ARG A 84 -15.95 -5.98 -1.00
N GLY A 85 -14.85 -5.37 -0.59
CA GLY A 85 -13.59 -5.41 -1.32
C GLY A 85 -13.04 -6.84 -1.42
N GLN A 86 -13.04 -7.59 -0.33
CA GLN A 86 -12.61 -8.99 -0.29
C GLN A 86 -13.45 -9.90 -1.21
N ARG A 87 -14.77 -9.67 -1.29
CA ARG A 87 -15.62 -10.40 -2.25
C ARG A 87 -15.20 -10.12 -3.69
N VAL A 88 -14.98 -8.86 -4.06
CA VAL A 88 -14.51 -8.50 -5.40
C VAL A 88 -13.14 -9.13 -5.70
N PHE A 89 -12.21 -9.13 -4.75
CA PHE A 89 -10.92 -9.80 -4.90
C PHE A 89 -11.08 -11.30 -5.15
N THR A 90 -11.91 -11.97 -4.36
CA THR A 90 -12.19 -13.41 -4.54
C THR A 90 -12.85 -13.70 -5.89
N GLU A 91 -13.79 -12.87 -6.33
CA GLU A 91 -14.47 -13.03 -7.62
C GLU A 91 -13.53 -12.82 -8.80
N VAL A 92 -12.60 -11.86 -8.71
CA VAL A 92 -11.73 -11.45 -9.83
C VAL A 92 -10.40 -12.22 -9.84
N PHE A 93 -9.80 -12.42 -8.67
CA PHE A 93 -8.46 -13.02 -8.54
C PHE A 93 -8.46 -14.45 -8.01
N GLY A 94 -9.63 -14.96 -7.59
CA GLY A 94 -9.79 -16.32 -7.07
C GLY A 94 -9.55 -16.45 -5.57
N GLU A 95 -9.00 -15.44 -4.91
CA GLU A 95 -8.69 -15.43 -3.48
C GLU A 95 -8.86 -14.02 -2.88
N PRO A 96 -9.12 -13.90 -1.57
CA PRO A 96 -9.15 -12.61 -0.91
C PRO A 96 -7.74 -12.02 -0.79
N ALA A 97 -7.63 -10.70 -0.69
CA ALA A 97 -6.36 -10.04 -0.40
C ALA A 97 -5.88 -10.40 1.01
N ARG A 98 -4.60 -10.77 1.16
CA ARG A 98 -3.98 -11.02 2.47
C ARG A 98 -3.72 -9.73 3.24
N GLY A 99 -3.38 -8.65 2.54
CA GLY A 99 -3.03 -7.36 3.13
C GLY A 99 -3.97 -6.23 2.72
N PHE A 100 -4.08 -5.25 3.61
CA PHE A 100 -4.80 -4.00 3.38
C PHE A 100 -3.83 -2.83 3.36
N LEU A 101 -3.81 -2.09 2.27
CA LEU A 101 -3.11 -0.81 2.14
C LEU A 101 -4.12 0.33 2.23
N ALA A 102 -4.07 1.11 3.30
CA ALA A 102 -5.03 2.18 3.50
C ALA A 102 -4.82 3.33 2.51
N PRO A 103 -5.87 3.79 1.80
CA PRO A 103 -5.80 5.03 1.03
C PRO A 103 -5.34 6.19 1.91
N ALA A 104 -4.43 7.00 1.37
CA ALA A 104 -3.80 8.11 2.11
C ALA A 104 -3.20 7.72 3.48
N TRP A 105 -2.81 6.46 3.67
CA TRP A 105 -2.24 5.90 4.90
C TRP A 105 -3.18 5.95 6.12
N GLN A 106 -4.47 6.18 5.90
CA GLN A 106 -5.46 6.31 6.96
C GLN A 106 -6.33 5.05 7.02
N ALA A 107 -5.94 4.08 7.83
CA ALA A 107 -6.61 2.79 7.94
C ALA A 107 -7.93 2.83 8.75
N GLY A 108 -8.22 3.92 9.46
CA GLY A 108 -9.44 4.05 10.26
C GLY A 108 -9.57 2.92 11.29
N HIS A 109 -10.69 2.21 11.24
CA HIS A 109 -10.98 1.09 12.14
C HIS A 109 -10.44 -0.28 11.67
N VAL A 110 -9.83 -0.38 10.49
CA VAL A 110 -9.37 -1.68 9.93
C VAL A 110 -8.46 -2.45 10.89
N PRO A 111 -7.43 -1.84 11.53
CA PRO A 111 -6.57 -2.57 12.46
C PRO A 111 -7.30 -3.14 13.67
N ALA A 112 -8.34 -2.43 14.15
CA ALA A 112 -9.12 -2.84 15.32
C ALA A 112 -10.12 -3.96 15.02
N LEU A 113 -10.54 -4.13 13.76
CA LEU A 113 -11.50 -5.16 13.36
C LEU A 113 -10.88 -6.57 13.30
N GLY A 114 -9.55 -6.65 13.28
CA GLY A 114 -8.81 -7.92 13.31
C GLY A 114 -8.89 -8.75 12.04
N GLY A 115 -7.84 -9.54 11.80
CA GLY A 115 -7.66 -10.29 10.56
C GLY A 115 -8.72 -11.36 10.31
N ASN A 116 -9.12 -12.12 11.33
CA ASN A 116 -10.03 -13.26 11.16
C ASN A 116 -11.43 -12.89 10.63
N THR A 117 -11.91 -11.68 10.98
CA THR A 117 -13.24 -11.21 10.55
C THR A 117 -13.23 -10.75 9.09
N LEU A 118 -12.10 -10.25 8.59
CA LEU A 118 -11.98 -9.61 7.28
C LEU A 118 -11.13 -10.40 6.28
N ALA A 119 -10.66 -11.59 6.64
CA ALA A 119 -9.67 -12.38 5.89
C ALA A 119 -8.37 -11.61 5.62
N LEU A 120 -8.04 -10.60 6.47
CA LEU A 120 -6.81 -9.82 6.39
C LEU A 120 -5.78 -10.35 7.40
N GLU A 121 -4.58 -10.61 6.93
CA GLU A 121 -3.48 -11.01 7.80
C GLU A 121 -2.77 -9.79 8.39
N TYR A 122 -2.71 -8.68 7.64
CA TYR A 122 -2.02 -7.47 8.05
C TYR A 122 -2.59 -6.19 7.42
N VAL A 123 -2.21 -5.08 8.00
CA VAL A 123 -2.45 -3.73 7.48
C VAL A 123 -1.10 -3.05 7.22
N LEU A 124 -0.90 -2.59 5.99
CA LEU A 124 0.28 -1.84 5.60
C LEU A 124 0.05 -0.35 5.88
N GLY A 125 0.73 0.15 6.89
CA GLY A 125 0.77 1.57 7.27
C GLY A 125 2.03 2.27 6.77
N PHE A 126 2.11 3.58 6.99
CA PHE A 126 3.26 4.38 6.58
C PHE A 126 4.55 4.01 7.34
N PHE A 127 4.45 3.74 8.63
CA PHE A 127 5.60 3.47 9.50
C PHE A 127 5.76 2.01 9.90
N ALA A 128 4.80 1.16 9.58
CA ALA A 128 4.86 -0.24 9.96
C ALA A 128 3.91 -1.12 9.15
N ILE A 129 4.25 -2.41 9.05
CA ILE A 129 3.31 -3.48 8.76
C ILE A 129 2.72 -3.92 10.10
N GLU A 130 1.40 -3.87 10.26
CA GLU A 130 0.70 -4.24 11.50
C GLU A 130 -0.05 -5.55 11.30
N ARG A 131 0.25 -6.57 12.12
CA ARG A 131 -0.40 -7.87 12.11
C ARG A 131 -1.08 -8.15 13.44
N GLY A 132 -2.40 -8.35 13.45
CA GLY A 132 -3.17 -8.81 14.62
C GLY A 132 -2.66 -8.27 15.96
N ALA A 133 -2.85 -8.94 17.05
CA ALA A 133 -2.39 -8.68 18.45
C ALA A 133 -1.17 -7.75 18.73
N GLY A 134 -0.97 -6.70 17.91
CA GLY A 134 0.04 -5.66 18.14
C GLY A 134 1.45 -5.97 17.62
N ARG A 135 1.62 -7.01 16.80
CA ARG A 135 2.90 -7.26 16.12
C ARG A 135 3.10 -6.23 15.02
N LYS A 136 4.28 -5.59 15.00
CA LYS A 136 4.63 -4.55 14.03
C LYS A 136 6.04 -4.77 13.50
N ILE A 137 6.18 -4.73 12.19
CA ILE A 137 7.48 -4.60 11.53
C ILE A 137 7.64 -3.13 11.15
N PRO A 138 8.61 -2.41 11.72
CA PRO A 138 8.80 -1.00 11.42
C PRO A 138 9.30 -0.81 9.98
N LEU A 139 8.83 0.26 9.34
CA LEU A 139 9.19 0.64 7.98
C LEU A 139 9.84 2.03 7.94
N ALA A 140 10.90 2.15 7.15
CA ALA A 140 11.44 3.41 6.68
C ALA A 140 10.85 3.70 5.29
N THR A 141 9.76 4.46 5.24
CA THR A 141 8.98 4.64 4.01
C THR A 141 9.35 5.91 3.27
N TRP A 142 9.67 5.77 1.98
CA TRP A 142 9.73 6.87 1.03
C TRP A 142 8.44 6.94 0.24
N THR A 143 7.90 8.14 0.08
CA THR A 143 6.75 8.45 -0.77
C THR A 143 6.93 9.80 -1.44
N TRP A 144 6.37 9.98 -2.62
CA TRP A 144 6.45 11.23 -3.38
C TRP A 144 5.07 11.80 -3.70
N ASP A 145 4.02 10.99 -3.64
CA ASP A 145 2.64 11.45 -3.77
C ASP A 145 2.08 11.95 -2.44
N CYS A 146 2.40 13.20 -2.12
CA CYS A 146 1.92 13.89 -0.91
C CYS A 146 0.86 14.95 -1.28
N GLY A 147 -0.24 14.54 -1.91
CA GLY A 147 -1.35 15.40 -2.29
C GLY A 147 -1.04 16.37 -3.45
N ARG A 148 -1.77 17.49 -3.54
CA ARG A 148 -1.73 18.40 -4.69
C ARG A 148 -0.43 19.20 -4.86
N TRP A 149 0.39 19.30 -3.82
CA TRP A 149 1.63 20.09 -3.87
C TRP A 149 2.83 19.19 -4.15
N GLY A 150 3.31 19.18 -5.39
CA GLY A 150 4.44 18.35 -5.82
C GLY A 150 5.72 18.52 -4.98
N TRP A 151 5.96 19.71 -4.37
CA TRP A 151 7.13 19.93 -3.50
C TRP A 151 7.10 19.07 -2.22
N LEU A 152 5.90 18.65 -1.75
CA LEU A 152 5.78 17.73 -0.60
C LEU A 152 6.40 16.35 -0.88
N GLY A 153 6.53 15.94 -2.12
CA GLY A 153 7.28 14.73 -2.47
C GLY A 153 8.75 14.77 -2.05
N HIS A 154 9.36 15.97 -1.99
CA HIS A 154 10.70 16.11 -1.43
C HIS A 154 10.73 15.91 0.09
N VAL A 155 9.65 16.30 0.78
CA VAL A 155 9.51 16.05 2.24
C VAL A 155 9.34 14.57 2.50
N GLY A 156 8.46 13.87 1.77
CA GLY A 156 8.28 12.42 1.88
C GLY A 156 9.58 11.64 1.61
N HIS A 157 10.35 12.07 0.61
CA HIS A 157 11.68 11.52 0.38
C HIS A 157 12.63 11.76 1.57
N GLY A 158 12.64 12.97 2.13
CA GLY A 158 13.48 13.31 3.29
C GLY A 158 13.13 12.52 4.54
N ILE A 159 11.85 12.23 4.76
CA ILE A 159 11.38 11.39 5.87
C ILE A 159 11.93 9.96 5.72
N GLY A 160 11.84 9.36 4.54
CA GLY A 160 12.38 8.02 4.28
C GLY A 160 13.89 7.99 4.52
N TRP A 161 14.64 8.96 3.98
CA TRP A 161 16.08 9.08 4.18
C TRP A 161 16.45 9.20 5.67
N LEU A 162 15.75 10.05 6.42
CA LEU A 162 15.99 10.23 7.86
C LEU A 162 15.68 8.94 8.63
N SER A 163 14.57 8.27 8.33
CA SER A 163 14.18 7.02 8.98
C SER A 163 15.21 5.94 8.73
N GLN A 164 15.69 5.79 7.50
CA GLN A 164 16.74 4.84 7.15
C GLN A 164 18.07 5.18 7.84
N SER A 165 18.47 6.46 7.86
CA SER A 165 19.70 6.91 8.52
C SER A 165 19.70 6.67 10.03
N LEU A 166 18.52 6.58 10.65
CA LEU A 166 18.33 6.28 12.07
C LEU A 166 18.06 4.79 12.33
N ASP A 167 18.20 3.94 11.32
CA ASP A 167 17.91 2.49 11.38
C ASP A 167 16.51 2.19 11.97
N ARG A 168 15.51 2.92 11.47
CA ARG A 168 14.14 2.84 12.00
C ARG A 168 13.23 1.90 11.20
N GLY A 169 13.77 0.82 10.66
CA GLY A 169 12.97 -0.21 10.02
C GLY A 169 13.37 -0.56 8.59
N VAL A 170 12.63 -1.48 8.01
CA VAL A 170 12.87 -1.99 6.66
C VAL A 170 12.58 -0.89 5.62
N PRO A 171 13.47 -0.68 4.63
CA PRO A 171 13.21 0.25 3.53
C PRO A 171 11.95 -0.11 2.77
N ALA A 172 11.05 0.86 2.58
CA ALA A 172 9.82 0.69 1.82
C ALA A 172 9.62 1.86 0.83
N LEU A 173 9.40 1.54 -0.44
CA LEU A 173 9.16 2.52 -1.49
C LEU A 173 7.68 2.50 -1.88
N ALA A 174 6.94 3.53 -1.50
CA ALA A 174 5.54 3.72 -1.86
C ALA A 174 5.44 4.61 -3.12
N ILE A 175 5.10 3.98 -4.22
CA ILE A 175 5.17 4.58 -5.56
C ILE A 175 3.76 4.69 -6.13
N HIS A 176 3.42 5.86 -6.66
CA HIS A 176 2.15 6.13 -7.32
C HIS A 176 2.34 6.45 -8.81
N PRO A 177 1.35 6.20 -9.67
CA PRO A 177 1.41 6.59 -11.08
C PRO A 177 1.73 8.08 -11.30
N ARG A 178 1.23 8.96 -10.42
CA ARG A 178 1.49 10.41 -10.44
C ARG A 178 2.95 10.80 -10.22
N ASP A 179 3.76 9.94 -9.64
CA ASP A 179 5.19 10.20 -9.44
C ASP A 179 5.94 10.29 -10.76
N LEU A 180 5.47 9.55 -11.78
CA LEU A 180 5.98 9.66 -13.15
C LEU A 180 5.66 11.06 -13.74
N GLU A 181 4.42 11.50 -13.62
CA GLU A 181 3.95 12.79 -14.13
C GLU A 181 4.64 13.97 -13.43
N ARG A 182 4.95 13.82 -12.15
CA ARG A 182 5.63 14.82 -11.31
C ARG A 182 7.15 14.83 -11.45
N GLY A 183 7.72 13.96 -12.29
CA GLY A 183 9.15 13.91 -12.57
C GLY A 183 10.00 13.26 -11.47
N PHE A 184 9.40 12.56 -10.50
CA PHE A 184 10.15 11.84 -9.46
C PHE A 184 10.70 10.49 -9.93
N TRP A 185 10.25 9.98 -11.07
CA TRP A 185 10.58 8.65 -11.54
C TRP A 185 12.09 8.34 -11.63
N PRO A 186 12.95 9.23 -12.19
CA PRO A 186 14.39 8.98 -12.21
C PRO A 186 15.01 8.87 -10.82
N LYS A 187 14.48 9.64 -9.85
CA LYS A 187 14.93 9.61 -8.46
C LYS A 187 14.54 8.31 -7.75
N ILE A 188 13.33 7.81 -8.02
CA ILE A 188 12.83 6.53 -7.51
C ILE A 188 13.72 5.38 -8.02
N LEU A 189 13.97 5.31 -9.34
CA LEU A 189 14.83 4.29 -9.92
C LEU A 189 16.26 4.34 -9.39
N ARG A 190 16.79 5.52 -9.13
CA ARG A 190 18.11 5.68 -8.52
C ARG A 190 18.13 5.12 -7.11
N LEU A 191 17.18 5.52 -6.26
CA LEU A 191 17.08 5.03 -4.89
C LEU A 191 16.90 3.51 -4.85
N THR A 192 16.08 2.94 -5.74
CA THR A 192 15.93 1.48 -5.85
C THR A 192 17.28 0.81 -6.09
N ARG A 193 18.09 1.32 -7.04
CA ARG A 193 19.45 0.76 -7.31
C ARG A 193 20.37 0.93 -6.11
N GLU A 194 20.38 2.10 -5.47
CA GLU A 194 21.20 2.36 -4.28
C GLU A 194 20.90 1.38 -3.14
N LEU A 195 19.62 1.06 -2.92
CA LEU A 195 19.22 0.05 -1.94
C LEU A 195 19.69 -1.35 -2.32
N LEU A 196 19.53 -1.75 -3.58
CA LEU A 196 20.01 -3.05 -4.07
C LEU A 196 21.54 -3.16 -3.95
N GLU A 197 22.28 -2.11 -4.31
CA GLU A 197 23.74 -2.03 -4.18
C GLU A 197 24.20 -2.07 -2.71
N ALA A 198 23.37 -1.57 -1.79
CA ALA A 198 23.60 -1.66 -0.35
C ALA A 198 23.28 -3.05 0.23
N GLY A 199 22.80 -4.01 -0.59
CA GLY A 199 22.53 -5.38 -0.20
C GLY A 199 21.11 -5.65 0.29
N PHE A 200 20.18 -4.71 0.12
CA PHE A 200 18.77 -4.99 0.39
C PHE A 200 18.17 -5.85 -0.73
N GLU A 201 17.41 -6.86 -0.35
CA GLU A 201 16.69 -7.72 -1.30
C GLU A 201 15.22 -7.27 -1.40
N PRO A 202 14.65 -7.23 -2.63
CA PRO A 202 13.24 -6.91 -2.80
C PRO A 202 12.36 -7.98 -2.17
N SER A 203 11.37 -7.56 -1.40
CA SER A 203 10.43 -8.46 -0.75
C SER A 203 9.03 -7.84 -0.68
N THR A 204 8.01 -8.67 -0.50
CA THR A 204 6.65 -8.22 -0.22
C THR A 204 6.38 -8.18 1.28
N PRO A 205 5.40 -7.39 1.76
CA PRO A 205 4.97 -7.41 3.15
C PRO A 205 4.61 -8.80 3.67
N ALA A 206 3.97 -9.64 2.85
CA ALA A 206 3.64 -11.01 3.23
C ALA A 206 4.89 -11.85 3.47
N CYS A 207 5.89 -11.81 2.56
CA CYS A 207 7.15 -12.52 2.73
C CYS A 207 7.91 -12.05 3.98
N LEU A 208 8.00 -10.73 4.21
CA LEU A 208 8.65 -10.18 5.41
C LEU A 208 7.99 -10.65 6.71
N LEU A 209 6.67 -10.80 6.73
CA LEU A 209 5.96 -11.33 7.89
C LEU A 209 6.25 -12.82 8.12
N GLU A 210 6.33 -13.61 7.05
CA GLU A 210 6.67 -15.03 7.11
C GLU A 210 8.09 -15.25 7.63
N GLU A 211 9.08 -14.48 7.13
CA GLU A 211 10.47 -14.52 7.59
C GLU A 211 10.57 -14.14 9.06
N HIS A 212 9.91 -13.06 9.49
CA HIS A 212 9.92 -12.61 10.88
C HIS A 212 9.25 -13.62 11.83
N ASP A 213 8.22 -14.35 11.39
CA ASP A 213 7.59 -15.39 12.21
C ASP A 213 8.53 -16.58 12.44
N VAL A 214 9.39 -16.90 11.48
CA VAL A 214 10.40 -17.96 11.61
C VAL A 214 11.49 -17.55 12.61
N GLU A 215 11.97 -16.30 12.56
CA GLU A 215 13.01 -15.79 13.47
C GLU A 215 12.55 -15.75 14.95
N VAL A 216 11.28 -15.45 15.21
CA VAL A 216 10.71 -15.39 16.57
C VAL A 216 10.41 -16.78 17.14
N ALA A 217 10.30 -17.80 16.29
CA ALA A 217 9.99 -19.17 16.70
C ALA A 217 11.23 -20.01 17.07
N VAL A 218 12.44 -19.50 16.84
CA VAL A 218 13.74 -20.11 17.17
C VAL A 218 14.31 -19.51 18.45
#